data_5131841070642c3e51087ef056481b0b
#
_entry.id   5131841070642c3e51087ef056481b0b
#
_cell.length_a   1.000
_cell.length_b   1.000
_cell.length_c   1.000
_cell.angle_alpha   90.00
_cell.angle_beta   90.00
_cell.angle_gamma   90.00
#
_symmetry.space_group_name_H-M   'P 1'
#
loop_
_entity.id
_entity.type
_entity.pdbx_description
1 polymer ?
#
loop_
_entity_poly.entity_id
_entity_poly.type
_entity_poly.pdbx_seq_one_letter_code
_entity_poly.pdbx_strand_id
1 'polypeptide(L)'
;MHTHHAIDYIELTVTDVAVAKTFYAAAFGWKFNDYGPDYAGIIGETREVGGLRKDQVHPGGPLIVLYSKDLAATLAGVKTAGGAITKDIFEFPGGRRFEFTDPSGNQLGVWSETSGLK
;
A
#
# COMPACT_ATOMS: atom_id res chain seq x y z
N MET A 1 -7.35 17.82 -8.60
CA MET A 1 -8.79 18.04 -8.72
C MET A 1 -9.55 17.13 -7.76
N HIS A 2 -10.57 17.69 -7.13
CA HIS A 2 -11.35 16.95 -6.12
C HIS A 2 -12.77 16.75 -6.61
N THR A 3 -13.34 15.61 -6.28
CA THR A 3 -14.71 15.28 -6.67
C THR A 3 -15.58 15.29 -5.42
N HIS A 4 -16.69 16.02 -5.49
CA HIS A 4 -17.59 16.17 -4.34
C HIS A 4 -18.04 14.80 -3.81
N HIS A 5 -17.86 14.59 -2.51
CA HIS A 5 -18.25 13.38 -1.78
C HIS A 5 -17.47 12.12 -2.13
N ALA A 6 -16.48 12.19 -3.02
CA ALA A 6 -15.65 11.03 -3.35
C ALA A 6 -14.59 10.79 -2.25
N ILE A 7 -14.05 9.58 -2.21
CA ILE A 7 -12.89 9.31 -1.37
C ILE A 7 -11.73 10.13 -1.95
N ASP A 8 -11.12 10.97 -1.11
CA ASP A 8 -10.15 11.95 -1.58
C ASP A 8 -8.72 11.64 -1.12
N TYR A 9 -8.58 11.04 0.06
CA TYR A 9 -7.27 10.95 0.70
C TYR A 9 -7.31 9.81 1.69
N ILE A 10 -6.26 9.00 1.70
CA ILE A 10 -6.19 7.86 2.63
C ILE A 10 -4.95 7.99 3.48
N GLU A 11 -5.12 8.02 4.79
CA GLU A 11 -3.97 8.03 5.71
C GLU A 11 -3.73 6.64 6.27
N LEU A 12 -2.48 6.23 6.19
CA LEU A 12 -2.01 5.03 6.88
C LEU A 12 -1.33 5.48 8.16
N THR A 13 -1.73 4.89 9.26
CA THR A 13 -1.05 5.10 10.54
C THR A 13 0.16 4.17 10.59
N VAL A 14 1.33 4.74 10.89
CA VAL A 14 2.56 3.95 10.96
C VAL A 14 3.29 4.28 12.26
N THR A 15 4.08 3.33 12.74
CA THR A 15 4.83 3.53 13.97
C THR A 15 6.10 4.33 13.76
N ASP A 16 6.62 4.32 12.52
CA ASP A 16 7.86 5.01 12.17
C ASP A 16 7.76 5.44 10.71
N VAL A 17 7.67 6.75 10.48
CA VAL A 17 7.48 7.28 9.14
C VAL A 17 8.68 6.98 8.24
N ALA A 18 9.90 7.07 8.76
CA ALA A 18 11.10 6.81 7.95
C ALA A 18 11.15 5.35 7.49
N VAL A 19 10.83 4.42 8.38
CA VAL A 19 10.79 3.00 8.03
C VAL A 19 9.69 2.73 7.00
N ALA A 20 8.52 3.33 7.20
CA ALA A 20 7.41 3.15 6.26
C ALA A 20 7.74 3.69 4.88
N LYS A 21 8.36 4.88 4.80
CA LYS A 21 8.76 5.44 3.51
C LYS A 21 9.73 4.52 2.78
N THR A 22 10.73 4.01 3.50
CA THR A 22 11.70 3.09 2.91
C THR A 22 11.01 1.84 2.38
N PHE A 23 10.11 1.28 3.17
CA PHE A 23 9.39 0.07 2.75
C PHE A 23 8.55 0.33 1.49
N TYR A 24 7.70 1.35 1.51
CA TYR A 24 6.80 1.59 0.39
C TYR A 24 7.53 2.04 -0.87
N ALA A 25 8.64 2.76 -0.72
CA ALA A 25 9.47 3.12 -1.86
C ALA A 25 10.11 1.87 -2.48
N ALA A 26 10.63 0.97 -1.64
CA ALA A 26 11.29 -0.24 -2.13
C ALA A 26 10.30 -1.22 -2.74
N ALA A 27 9.14 -1.42 -2.09
CA ALA A 27 8.17 -2.40 -2.54
C ALA A 27 7.37 -1.93 -3.75
N PHE A 28 7.01 -0.65 -3.80
CA PHE A 28 6.05 -0.14 -4.79
C PHE A 28 6.53 1.09 -5.55
N GLY A 29 7.69 1.61 -5.23
CA GLY A 29 8.19 2.79 -5.92
C GLY A 29 7.49 4.08 -5.52
N TRP A 30 6.80 4.11 -4.38
CA TRP A 30 6.12 5.32 -3.94
C TRP A 30 7.09 6.44 -3.67
N LYS A 31 6.66 7.66 -3.90
CA LYS A 31 7.41 8.88 -3.61
C LYS A 31 6.61 9.72 -2.63
N PHE A 32 7.33 10.57 -1.89
CA PHE A 32 6.71 11.27 -0.77
C PHE A 32 7.11 12.73 -0.75
N ASN A 33 6.21 13.55 -0.19
CA ASN A 33 6.53 14.90 0.26
C ASN A 33 6.73 14.83 1.77
N ASP A 34 7.86 15.32 2.25
CA ASP A 34 8.17 15.25 3.69
C ASP A 34 7.61 16.48 4.42
N TYR A 35 6.92 16.22 5.50
CA TYR A 35 6.35 17.25 6.37
C TYR A 35 6.84 17.08 7.80
N GLY A 36 8.14 16.83 7.96
CA GLY A 36 8.73 16.59 9.27
C GLY A 36 8.82 15.11 9.59
N PRO A 37 9.26 14.75 10.80
CA PRO A 37 9.50 13.34 11.14
C PRO A 37 8.23 12.53 11.37
N ASP A 38 7.08 13.19 11.56
CA ASP A 38 5.85 12.52 11.96
C ASP A 38 4.82 12.40 10.86
N TYR A 39 5.12 12.92 9.66
CA TYR A 39 4.18 12.88 8.56
C TYR A 39 4.88 12.94 7.20
N ALA A 40 4.39 12.15 6.26
CA ALA A 40 4.82 12.24 4.86
C ALA A 40 3.60 12.08 3.97
N GLY A 41 3.48 12.93 2.96
CA GLY A 41 2.40 12.80 1.98
C GLY A 41 2.79 11.81 0.89
N ILE A 42 1.84 11.04 0.43
CA ILE A 42 2.05 10.05 -0.63
C ILE A 42 1.72 10.72 -1.97
N ILE A 43 2.71 10.77 -2.85
CA ILE A 43 2.55 11.44 -4.14
C ILE A 43 1.84 10.52 -5.11
N GLY A 44 0.70 10.96 -5.63
CA GLY A 44 -0.02 10.29 -6.70
C GLY A 44 0.38 10.85 -8.05
N GLU A 45 -0.40 10.52 -9.06
CA GLU A 45 -0.09 10.95 -10.43
C GLU A 45 -0.15 12.47 -10.60
N THR A 46 -1.17 13.09 -10.04
CA THR A 46 -1.39 14.53 -10.23
C THR A 46 -1.43 15.30 -8.92
N ARG A 47 -1.47 14.60 -7.78
CA ARG A 47 -1.55 15.25 -6.46
C ARG A 47 -1.20 14.22 -5.39
N GLU A 48 -1.10 14.69 -4.15
CA GLU A 48 -1.02 13.76 -3.02
C GLU A 48 -2.34 13.02 -2.90
N VAL A 49 -2.24 11.71 -2.68
CA VAL A 49 -3.42 10.85 -2.57
C VAL A 49 -3.58 10.26 -1.18
N GLY A 50 -2.62 10.51 -0.30
CA GLY A 50 -2.69 10.00 1.05
C GLY A 50 -1.49 10.44 1.85
N GLY A 51 -1.34 9.85 3.03
CA GLY A 51 -0.24 10.17 3.90
C GLY A 51 0.12 9.03 4.82
N LEU A 52 1.34 9.12 5.34
CA LEU A 52 1.83 8.25 6.41
C LEU A 52 1.87 9.11 7.67
N ARG A 53 1.08 8.77 8.67
CA ARG A 53 0.96 9.54 9.91
C ARG A 53 1.47 8.69 11.06
N LYS A 54 2.40 9.26 11.83
CA LYS A 54 2.93 8.54 13.00
C LYS A 54 1.88 8.52 14.10
N ASP A 55 1.48 7.33 14.50
CA ASP A 55 0.56 7.14 15.60
C ASP A 55 0.52 5.65 15.93
N GLN A 56 -0.32 5.29 16.88
CA GLN A 56 -0.54 3.90 17.24
C GLN A 56 -1.39 3.23 16.16
N VAL A 57 -0.94 2.07 15.70
CA VAL A 57 -1.65 1.33 14.65
C VAL A 57 -2.83 0.58 15.26
N HIS A 58 -3.99 0.70 14.61
CA HIS A 58 -5.21 -0.01 15.01
C HIS A 58 -5.64 -0.89 13.83
N PRO A 59 -5.19 -2.16 13.79
CA PRO A 59 -5.54 -3.07 12.69
C PRO A 59 -7.04 -3.35 12.67
N GLY A 60 -7.53 -3.74 11.50
CA GLY A 60 -8.93 -4.12 11.34
C GLY A 60 -9.80 -3.08 10.65
N GLY A 61 -9.21 -2.01 10.15
CA GLY A 61 -9.94 -1.03 9.35
C GLY A 61 -10.18 -1.52 7.93
N PRO A 62 -10.60 -0.62 7.02
CA PRO A 62 -10.80 -0.98 5.62
C PRO A 62 -9.53 -1.55 5.03
N LEU A 63 -9.68 -2.52 4.13
CA LEU A 63 -8.54 -3.09 3.42
C LEU A 63 -8.23 -2.21 2.22
N ILE A 64 -7.00 -1.70 2.16
CA ILE A 64 -6.51 -0.95 1.01
C ILE A 64 -5.92 -1.94 0.04
N VAL A 65 -6.40 -1.95 -1.21
CA VAL A 65 -5.94 -2.90 -2.21
C VAL A 65 -5.25 -2.13 -3.33
N LEU A 66 -4.01 -2.47 -3.59
CA LEU A 66 -3.21 -1.90 -4.66
C LEU A 66 -3.34 -2.76 -5.90
N TYR A 67 -3.02 -2.20 -7.06
CA TYR A 67 -3.02 -2.94 -8.31
C TYR A 67 -1.60 -3.27 -8.76
N SER A 68 -1.40 -4.46 -9.31
CA SER A 68 -0.15 -4.83 -9.93
C SER A 68 -0.43 -5.53 -11.25
N LYS A 69 0.35 -5.22 -12.27
CA LYS A 69 0.27 -5.95 -13.54
C LYS A 69 1.07 -7.25 -13.50
N ASP A 70 1.90 -7.44 -12.47
CA ASP A 70 2.70 -8.67 -12.31
C ASP A 70 2.69 -9.04 -10.83
N LEU A 71 1.69 -9.83 -10.46
CA LEU A 71 1.43 -10.11 -9.05
C LEU A 71 2.56 -10.87 -8.37
N ALA A 72 3.15 -11.84 -9.07
CA ALA A 72 4.23 -12.64 -8.50
C ALA A 72 5.47 -11.78 -8.22
N ALA A 73 5.80 -10.88 -9.16
CA ALA A 73 6.95 -9.99 -8.97
C ALA A 73 6.70 -9.03 -7.81
N THR A 74 5.49 -8.53 -7.69
CA THR A 74 5.16 -7.61 -6.59
C THR A 74 5.21 -8.33 -5.24
N LEU A 75 4.72 -9.57 -5.18
CA LEU A 75 4.82 -10.35 -3.94
C LEU A 75 6.28 -10.52 -3.52
N ALA A 76 7.15 -10.86 -4.47
CA ALA A 76 8.58 -11.01 -4.17
C ALA A 76 9.17 -9.69 -3.68
N GLY A 77 8.78 -8.58 -4.30
CA GLY A 77 9.25 -7.26 -3.89
C GLY A 77 8.81 -6.87 -2.49
N VAL A 78 7.58 -7.21 -2.12
CA VAL A 78 7.08 -6.96 -0.77
C VAL A 78 7.91 -7.70 0.26
N LYS A 79 8.20 -8.97 -0.01
CA LYS A 79 9.04 -9.78 0.90
C LYS A 79 10.43 -9.18 1.03
N THR A 80 11.04 -8.85 -0.09
CA THR A 80 12.40 -8.28 -0.10
C THR A 80 12.45 -6.95 0.65
N ALA A 81 11.39 -6.16 0.54
CA ALA A 81 11.34 -4.85 1.19
C ALA A 81 11.03 -4.93 2.68
N GLY A 82 10.68 -6.10 3.21
CA GLY A 82 10.45 -6.27 4.64
C GLY A 82 9.00 -6.46 5.04
N GLY A 83 8.10 -6.62 4.09
CA GLY A 83 6.71 -6.93 4.38
C GLY A 83 6.52 -8.41 4.67
N ALA A 84 5.47 -8.74 5.39
CA ALA A 84 5.12 -10.13 5.70
C ALA A 84 3.89 -10.53 4.90
N ILE A 85 3.99 -11.62 4.15
CA ILE A 85 2.85 -12.11 3.38
C ILE A 85 1.91 -12.85 4.34
N THR A 86 0.71 -12.31 4.50
CA THR A 86 -0.29 -12.91 5.40
C THR A 86 -1.24 -13.83 4.66
N LYS A 87 -1.37 -13.66 3.34
CA LYS A 87 -2.20 -14.53 2.53
C LYS A 87 -1.57 -14.63 1.15
N ASP A 88 -1.14 -15.85 0.81
CA ASP A 88 -0.50 -16.08 -0.49
C ASP A 88 -1.49 -15.87 -1.62
N ILE A 89 -0.99 -15.81 -2.85
CA ILE A 89 -1.82 -15.53 -4.02
C ILE A 89 -2.98 -16.51 -4.09
N PHE A 90 -4.19 -15.97 -4.20
CA PHE A 90 -5.41 -16.77 -4.37
C PHE A 90 -6.29 -16.13 -5.43
N GLU A 91 -7.17 -16.94 -6.01
CA GLU A 91 -8.06 -16.50 -7.07
C GLU A 91 -9.41 -16.07 -6.52
N PHE A 92 -10.01 -15.11 -7.20
CA PHE A 92 -11.38 -14.69 -6.94
C PHE A 92 -12.01 -14.31 -8.29
N PRO A 93 -13.31 -14.15 -8.37
CA PRO A 93 -13.94 -13.78 -9.65
C PRO A 93 -13.36 -12.47 -10.19
N GLY A 94 -12.72 -12.56 -11.35
CA GLY A 94 -12.12 -11.40 -12.01
C GLY A 94 -10.64 -11.22 -11.80
N GLY A 95 -10.02 -11.95 -10.86
CA GLY A 95 -8.62 -11.71 -10.61
C GLY A 95 -7.98 -12.64 -9.61
N ARG A 96 -6.79 -12.25 -9.20
CA ARG A 96 -6.02 -12.89 -8.14
C ARG A 96 -5.48 -11.81 -7.23
N ARG A 97 -5.21 -12.15 -5.97
CA ARG A 97 -4.59 -11.20 -5.06
C ARG A 97 -3.81 -11.92 -3.97
N PHE A 98 -2.95 -11.18 -3.29
CA PHE A 98 -2.33 -11.62 -2.04
C PHE A 98 -2.51 -10.52 -1.01
N GLU A 99 -2.23 -10.83 0.26
CA GLU A 99 -2.32 -9.86 1.34
C GLU A 99 -1.03 -9.88 2.13
N PHE A 100 -0.68 -8.74 2.68
CA PHE A 100 0.56 -8.58 3.42
C PHE A 100 0.39 -7.57 4.54
N THR A 101 1.31 -7.58 5.49
CA THR A 101 1.42 -6.51 6.46
C THR A 101 2.69 -5.71 6.20
N ASP A 102 2.57 -4.38 6.39
CA ASP A 102 3.72 -3.51 6.30
C ASP A 102 4.52 -3.57 7.61
N PRO A 103 5.67 -2.88 7.71
CA PRO A 103 6.48 -2.94 8.94
C PRO A 103 5.77 -2.43 10.19
N SER A 104 4.73 -1.64 10.05
CA SER A 104 3.94 -1.14 11.19
C SER A 104 2.80 -2.08 11.58
N GLY A 105 2.52 -3.10 10.77
CA GLY A 105 1.42 -4.03 11.01
C GLY A 105 0.13 -3.68 10.27
N ASN A 106 0.13 -2.70 9.39
CA ASN A 106 -1.02 -2.43 8.56
C ASN A 106 -1.19 -3.53 7.53
N GLN A 107 -2.44 -3.98 7.34
CA GLN A 107 -2.73 -5.02 6.35
C GLN A 107 -3.24 -4.39 5.06
N LEU A 108 -2.63 -4.77 3.96
CA LEU A 108 -3.02 -4.32 2.63
C LEU A 108 -3.12 -5.54 1.71
N GLY A 109 -3.74 -5.34 0.55
CA GLY A 109 -3.79 -6.35 -0.48
C GLY A 109 -3.21 -5.81 -1.78
N VAL A 110 -2.86 -6.71 -2.67
CA VAL A 110 -2.45 -6.38 -4.03
C VAL A 110 -3.18 -7.34 -4.96
N TRP A 111 -3.75 -6.81 -6.03
CA TRP A 111 -4.53 -7.64 -6.96
C TRP A 111 -4.08 -7.44 -8.39
N SER A 112 -4.45 -8.38 -9.21
CA SER A 112 -4.21 -8.36 -10.65
C SER A 112 -5.39 -9.02 -11.33
N GLU A 113 -5.76 -8.55 -12.51
CA GLU A 113 -6.83 -9.21 -13.25
C GLU A 113 -6.34 -10.51 -13.86
N THR A 114 -7.25 -11.49 -13.96
CA THR A 114 -6.90 -12.76 -14.58
C THR A 114 -7.00 -12.68 -16.09
N SER A 115 -7.86 -11.82 -16.62
CA SER A 115 -8.07 -11.74 -18.07
C SER A 115 -6.78 -11.39 -18.82
N GLY A 116 -5.90 -10.63 -18.19
CA GLY A 116 -4.63 -10.28 -18.78
C GLY A 116 -3.62 -11.41 -18.81
N LEU A 117 -3.96 -12.54 -18.21
CA LEU A 117 -3.04 -13.66 -18.08
C LEU A 117 -3.24 -14.72 -19.14
N LYS A 118 -4.05 -14.43 -20.11
CA LYS A 118 -4.29 -15.38 -21.18
C LYS A 118 -3.05 -15.71 -21.95
#